data_39c0f8418032889c50bee1d52c0f6aac
#
_entry.id   39c0f8418032889c50bee1d52c0f6aac
#
_cell.length_a   1.000
_cell.length_b   1.000
_cell.length_c   1.000
_cell.angle_alpha   90.00
_cell.angle_beta   90.00
_cell.angle_gamma   90.00
#
_symmetry.space_group_name_H-M   'P 1'
#
loop_
_entity.id
_entity.type
_entity.pdbx_description
1 polymer ?
#
loop_
_entity_poly.entity_id
_entity_poly.type
_entity_poly.pdbx_seq_one_letter_code
_entity_poly.pdbx_strand_id
1 'polypeptide(L)'
;MNFESSNTNYTLKKYYPFYGALYGKVASNIKADEIEYLTNDVINNASVYNYEKNRVEKVYMEDYLKNVDSYDVFLSGATPLLIIENKFNDSGKELVMFRDSFASSLAPLLIESYSKIVMVDLRYVSSKYLEKINEFSVKENADVMFIYST
;
A
#
# COMPACT_ATOMS: atom_id res chain seq x y z
N MET A 1 -10.49 -0.19 18.56
CA MET A 1 -9.57 0.60 17.72
C MET A 1 -9.85 2.07 17.97
N ASN A 2 -9.00 2.77 18.70
CA ASN A 2 -9.14 4.22 18.89
C ASN A 2 -8.26 4.91 17.86
N PHE A 3 -8.90 5.53 16.87
CA PHE A 3 -8.21 6.42 15.94
C PHE A 3 -8.14 7.79 16.61
N GLU A 4 -6.98 8.18 17.08
CA GLU A 4 -6.73 9.57 17.41
C GLU A 4 -6.63 10.35 16.10
N SER A 5 -7.45 11.39 15.95
CA SER A 5 -7.34 12.29 14.81
C SER A 5 -6.01 13.06 14.92
N SER A 6 -5.02 12.63 14.17
CA SER A 6 -3.81 13.43 14.00
C SER A 6 -4.17 14.68 13.19
N ASN A 7 -3.71 15.85 13.65
CA ASN A 7 -3.85 17.13 12.92
C ASN A 7 -2.84 17.16 11.75
N THR A 8 -2.88 16.15 10.89
CA THR A 8 -1.89 15.99 9.83
C THR A 8 -2.35 16.74 8.59
N ASN A 9 -1.51 17.63 8.09
CA ASN A 9 -1.74 18.34 6.85
C ASN A 9 -1.42 17.41 5.67
N TYR A 10 -2.44 16.99 4.94
CA TYR A 10 -2.28 16.26 3.69
C TYR A 10 -2.23 17.21 2.49
N THR A 11 -1.44 16.85 1.51
CA THR A 11 -1.44 17.46 0.18
C THR A 11 -2.18 16.53 -0.78
N LEU A 12 -3.20 17.04 -1.47
CA LEU A 12 -3.90 16.31 -2.52
C LEU A 12 -3.08 16.34 -3.80
N LYS A 13 -2.77 15.17 -4.33
CA LYS A 13 -2.20 15.00 -5.67
C LYS A 13 -3.23 14.43 -6.63
N LYS A 14 -3.17 14.85 -7.88
CA LYS A 14 -4.08 14.47 -8.96
C LYS A 14 -3.30 14.10 -10.21
N TYR A 15 -3.79 13.10 -10.92
CA TYR A 15 -3.22 12.73 -12.21
C TYR A 15 -4.32 12.41 -13.22
N TYR A 16 -4.19 12.98 -14.40
CA TYR A 16 -5.06 12.75 -15.56
C TYR A 16 -4.17 12.53 -16.80
N PRO A 17 -4.53 11.65 -17.74
CA PRO A 17 -5.71 10.77 -17.72
C PRO A 17 -5.47 9.50 -16.90
N PHE A 18 -6.47 9.07 -16.15
CA PHE A 18 -6.46 7.81 -15.44
C PHE A 18 -7.38 6.79 -16.13
N TYR A 19 -6.84 5.62 -16.39
CA TYR A 19 -7.57 4.47 -16.90
C TYR A 19 -7.36 3.33 -15.92
N GLY A 20 -8.41 2.92 -15.21
CA GLY A 20 -8.33 1.81 -14.24
C GLY A 20 -7.90 0.49 -14.89
N ALA A 21 -7.48 -0.48 -14.09
CA ALA A 21 -6.95 -1.79 -14.51
C ALA A 21 -7.80 -2.57 -15.52
N LEU A 22 -9.09 -2.26 -15.61
CA LEU A 22 -10.02 -2.92 -16.54
C LEU A 22 -10.07 -2.27 -17.92
N TYR A 23 -9.57 -1.05 -18.09
CA TYR A 23 -9.68 -0.31 -19.35
C TYR A 23 -9.05 -1.06 -20.53
N GLY A 24 -7.86 -1.61 -20.34
CA GLY A 24 -7.18 -2.39 -21.39
C GLY A 24 -7.84 -3.75 -21.69
N LYS A 25 -8.76 -4.22 -20.86
CA LYS A 25 -9.45 -5.51 -21.00
C LYS A 25 -10.82 -5.38 -21.66
N VAL A 26 -11.40 -4.17 -21.62
CA VAL A 26 -12.71 -3.87 -22.19
C VAL A 26 -12.49 -2.87 -23.30
N ALA A 27 -12.70 -3.29 -24.56
CA ALA A 27 -12.61 -2.42 -25.72
C ALA A 27 -13.80 -1.44 -25.74
N SER A 28 -13.93 -0.60 -24.73
CA SER A 28 -15.01 0.38 -24.63
C SER A 28 -14.44 1.79 -24.69
N ASN A 29 -15.19 2.69 -25.31
CA ASN A 29 -14.82 4.09 -25.47
C ASN A 29 -15.16 4.88 -24.18
N ILE A 30 -14.54 4.50 -23.07
CA ILE A 30 -14.75 5.14 -21.76
C ILE A 30 -13.88 6.39 -21.71
N LYS A 31 -14.44 7.49 -21.22
CA LYS A 31 -13.66 8.70 -20.93
C LYS A 31 -12.67 8.42 -19.81
N ALA A 32 -11.48 9.01 -19.94
CA ALA A 32 -10.50 8.98 -18.86
C ALA A 32 -11.09 9.63 -17.60
N ASP A 33 -10.71 9.07 -16.47
CA ASP A 33 -11.00 9.60 -15.14
C ASP A 33 -9.76 10.33 -14.58
N GLU A 34 -9.85 10.86 -13.39
CA GLU A 34 -8.76 11.45 -12.63
C GLU A 34 -8.51 10.60 -11.38
N ILE A 35 -7.25 10.22 -11.13
CA ILE A 35 -6.87 9.61 -9.87
C ILE A 35 -6.42 10.68 -8.89
N GLU A 36 -6.96 10.63 -7.67
CA GLU A 36 -6.60 11.49 -6.57
C GLU A 36 -5.99 10.69 -5.42
N TYR A 37 -4.92 11.19 -4.82
CA TYR A 37 -4.31 10.57 -3.64
C TYR A 37 -3.72 11.62 -2.70
N LEU A 38 -3.73 11.29 -1.41
CA LEU A 38 -3.23 12.15 -0.34
C LEU A 38 -1.78 11.79 -0.02
N THR A 39 -0.94 12.81 0.18
CA THR A 39 0.44 12.62 0.60
C THR A 39 0.83 13.62 1.68
N ASN A 40 1.86 13.30 2.45
CA ASN A 40 2.50 14.16 3.44
C ASN A 40 3.94 13.71 3.68
N ASP A 41 4.65 14.37 4.58
CA ASP A 41 6.04 14.06 4.87
C ASP A 41 6.23 12.64 5.43
N VAL A 42 5.28 12.14 6.24
CA VAL A 42 5.35 10.79 6.80
C VAL A 42 5.26 9.76 5.67
N ILE A 43 4.26 9.87 4.81
CA ILE A 43 4.06 8.96 3.68
C ILE A 43 5.26 9.01 2.71
N ASN A 44 5.76 10.23 2.41
CA ASN A 44 6.87 10.42 1.47
C ASN A 44 8.19 9.85 1.97
N ASN A 45 8.39 9.78 3.29
CA ASN A 45 9.61 9.25 3.91
C ASN A 45 9.48 7.81 4.42
N ALA A 46 8.30 7.22 4.36
CA ALA A 46 8.12 5.80 4.68
C ALA A 46 8.85 4.93 3.64
N SER A 47 9.44 3.85 4.11
CA SER A 47 10.11 2.87 3.25
C SER A 47 9.25 1.64 3.05
N VAL A 48 9.17 1.14 1.81
CA VAL A 48 8.41 -0.05 1.45
C VAL A 48 9.37 -1.12 0.98
N TYR A 49 9.57 -2.18 1.75
CA TYR A 49 10.34 -3.33 1.28
C TYR A 49 9.44 -4.27 0.50
N ASN A 50 9.75 -4.44 -0.78
CA ASN A 50 9.04 -5.33 -1.68
C ASN A 50 9.78 -6.66 -1.78
N TYR A 51 9.20 -7.72 -1.21
CA TYR A 51 9.83 -9.04 -1.15
C TYR A 51 9.90 -9.75 -2.48
N GLU A 52 8.99 -9.50 -3.39
CA GLU A 52 9.00 -10.08 -4.73
C GLU A 52 10.16 -9.51 -5.55
N LYS A 53 10.34 -8.18 -5.50
CA LYS A 53 11.40 -7.48 -6.22
C LYS A 53 12.71 -7.42 -5.45
N ASN A 54 12.71 -7.83 -4.17
CA ASN A 54 13.85 -7.81 -3.27
C ASN A 54 14.54 -6.44 -3.20
N ARG A 55 13.75 -5.38 -3.03
CA ARG A 55 14.26 -4.00 -2.96
C ARG A 55 13.35 -3.08 -2.15
N VAL A 56 13.92 -1.95 -1.73
CA VAL A 56 13.17 -0.87 -1.09
C VAL A 56 12.58 0.03 -2.18
N GLU A 57 11.31 0.37 -2.03
CA GLU A 57 10.54 1.22 -2.92
C GLU A 57 9.88 2.36 -2.10
N LYS A 58 9.27 3.31 -2.81
CA LYS A 58 8.43 4.36 -2.21
C LYS A 58 7.00 3.87 -2.03
N VAL A 59 6.23 4.56 -1.19
CA VAL A 59 4.79 4.32 -1.05
C VAL A 59 4.05 4.60 -2.36
N TYR A 60 4.38 5.72 -3.01
CA TYR A 60 3.83 6.09 -4.32
C TYR A 60 4.91 6.00 -5.41
N MET A 61 4.65 5.14 -6.39
CA MET A 61 5.49 4.93 -7.57
C MET A 61 4.98 5.81 -8.70
N GLU A 62 5.23 7.13 -8.62
CA GLU A 62 4.64 8.11 -9.56
C GLU A 62 4.97 7.84 -11.03
N ASP A 63 6.10 7.19 -11.33
CA ASP A 63 6.43 6.79 -12.71
C ASP A 63 5.42 5.79 -13.29
N TYR A 64 4.72 5.02 -12.44
CA TYR A 64 3.72 4.04 -12.87
C TYR A 64 2.40 4.67 -13.29
N LEU A 65 2.17 5.94 -12.96
CA LEU A 65 1.00 6.68 -13.45
C LEU A 65 0.92 6.72 -14.98
N LYS A 66 2.05 6.57 -15.67
CA LYS A 66 2.14 6.54 -17.14
C LYS A 66 1.97 5.14 -17.73
N ASN A 67 1.87 4.12 -16.90
CA ASN A 67 1.71 2.73 -17.34
C ASN A 67 0.26 2.43 -17.73
N VAL A 68 0.07 1.27 -18.37
CA VAL A 68 -1.27 0.75 -18.73
C VAL A 68 -2.16 0.59 -17.50
N ASP A 69 -1.59 0.12 -16.38
CA ASP A 69 -2.25 0.08 -15.10
C ASP A 69 -1.66 1.17 -14.18
N SER A 70 -2.26 2.36 -14.26
CA SER A 70 -1.83 3.49 -13.44
C SER A 70 -2.14 3.31 -11.94
N TYR A 71 -2.98 2.34 -11.57
CA TYR A 71 -3.27 2.02 -10.16
C TYR A 71 -2.05 1.43 -9.43
N ASP A 72 -1.08 0.90 -10.17
CA ASP A 72 0.20 0.45 -9.64
C ASP A 72 1.05 1.56 -9.01
N VAL A 73 0.61 2.83 -9.12
CA VAL A 73 1.18 3.95 -8.34
C VAL A 73 1.17 3.63 -6.84
N PHE A 74 0.15 2.92 -6.37
CA PHE A 74 0.03 2.50 -4.98
C PHE A 74 0.86 1.24 -4.73
N LEU A 75 1.97 1.39 -3.99
CA LEU A 75 2.78 0.28 -3.49
C LEU A 75 3.24 -0.72 -4.57
N SER A 76 3.52 -0.21 -5.78
CA SER A 76 3.96 -1.02 -6.93
C SER A 76 2.97 -2.09 -7.40
N GLY A 77 1.69 -1.94 -7.07
CA GLY A 77 0.62 -2.84 -7.54
C GLY A 77 0.46 -4.12 -6.72
N ALA A 78 0.06 -5.19 -7.41
CA ALA A 78 -0.21 -6.48 -6.79
C ALA A 78 1.11 -7.21 -6.45
N THR A 79 1.42 -7.30 -5.17
CA THR A 79 2.61 -7.98 -4.64
C THR A 79 2.23 -8.90 -3.49
N PRO A 80 2.87 -10.10 -3.37
CA PRO A 80 2.52 -11.08 -2.34
C PRO A 80 2.78 -10.57 -0.92
N LEU A 81 3.87 -9.81 -0.74
CA LEU A 81 4.32 -9.37 0.57
C LEU A 81 5.07 -8.05 0.51
N LEU A 82 4.60 -7.09 1.28
CA LEU A 82 5.25 -5.80 1.51
C LEU A 82 5.41 -5.53 2.99
N ILE A 83 6.49 -4.84 3.35
CA ILE A 83 6.64 -4.24 4.67
C ILE A 83 6.81 -2.73 4.49
N ILE A 84 5.95 -1.97 5.13
CA ILE A 84 6.04 -0.51 5.20
C ILE A 84 6.59 -0.15 6.58
N GLU A 85 7.65 0.65 6.61
CA GLU A 85 8.23 1.17 7.85
C GLU A 85 8.12 2.68 7.91
N ASN A 86 7.61 3.18 9.03
CA ASN A 86 7.50 4.59 9.34
C ASN A 86 8.52 4.96 10.40
N LYS A 87 9.59 5.62 9.99
CA LYS A 87 10.68 6.04 10.89
C LYS A 87 10.31 7.20 11.82
N PHE A 88 9.19 7.87 11.57
CA PHE A 88 8.71 8.97 12.42
C PHE A 88 7.77 8.48 13.53
N ASN A 89 7.37 7.22 13.50
CA ASN A 89 6.52 6.63 14.53
C ASN A 89 7.31 5.60 15.33
N ASP A 90 7.70 5.97 16.53
CA ASP A 90 8.45 5.15 17.50
C ASP A 90 7.55 4.45 18.55
N SER A 91 6.21 4.50 18.38
CA SER A 91 5.25 3.85 19.27
C SER A 91 5.45 2.33 19.35
N GLY A 92 6.08 1.73 18.34
CA GLY A 92 6.22 0.31 18.20
C GLY A 92 4.92 -0.42 17.87
N LYS A 93 3.84 0.29 17.52
CA LYS A 93 2.59 -0.29 17.01
C LYS A 93 2.80 -0.91 15.65
N GLU A 94 2.30 -2.12 15.46
CA GLU A 94 2.39 -2.85 14.20
C GLU A 94 1.00 -3.24 13.69
N LEU A 95 0.83 -3.29 12.37
CA LEU A 95 -0.37 -3.76 11.70
C LEU A 95 -0.01 -4.89 10.74
N VAL A 96 -0.74 -5.99 10.81
CA VAL A 96 -0.74 -7.04 9.77
C VAL A 96 -2.02 -6.90 8.96
N MET A 97 -1.88 -6.68 7.67
CA MET A 97 -2.98 -6.47 6.76
C MET A 97 -3.04 -7.61 5.73
N PHE A 98 -4.06 -8.46 5.82
CA PHE A 98 -4.40 -9.42 4.78
C PHE A 98 -5.30 -8.72 3.76
N ARG A 99 -4.88 -8.73 2.50
CA ARG A 99 -5.46 -7.80 1.55
C ARG A 99 -5.58 -8.36 0.13
N ASP A 100 -6.41 -7.69 -0.68
CA ASP A 100 -6.30 -7.67 -2.14
C ASP A 100 -5.75 -6.29 -2.61
N SER A 101 -5.77 -6.02 -3.91
CA SER A 101 -5.26 -4.76 -4.48
C SER A 101 -5.99 -3.50 -3.97
N PHE A 102 -7.23 -3.65 -3.50
CA PHE A 102 -8.03 -2.54 -2.98
C PHE A 102 -7.37 -1.84 -1.79
N ALA A 103 -6.73 -2.61 -0.90
CA ALA A 103 -6.04 -2.07 0.26
C ALA A 103 -4.76 -1.28 -0.09
N SER A 104 -4.26 -1.37 -1.33
CA SER A 104 -3.05 -0.63 -1.72
C SER A 104 -3.24 0.88 -1.66
N SER A 105 -4.44 1.40 -1.93
CA SER A 105 -4.74 2.83 -1.81
C SER A 105 -5.07 3.26 -0.37
N LEU A 106 -5.51 2.34 0.48
CA LEU A 106 -5.83 2.61 1.88
C LEU A 106 -4.59 2.59 2.79
N ALA A 107 -3.69 1.64 2.59
CA ALA A 107 -2.53 1.45 3.47
C ALA A 107 -1.68 2.73 3.66
N PRO A 108 -1.44 3.57 2.64
CA PRO A 108 -0.74 4.84 2.82
C PRO A 108 -1.34 5.75 3.90
N LEU A 109 -2.66 5.77 4.04
CA LEU A 109 -3.36 6.60 5.02
C LEU A 109 -3.26 6.08 6.45
N LEU A 110 -2.82 4.84 6.63
CA LEU A 110 -2.63 4.21 7.94
C LEU A 110 -1.19 4.33 8.46
N ILE A 111 -0.23 4.76 7.61
CA ILE A 111 1.20 4.79 7.95
C ILE A 111 1.48 5.63 9.20
N GLU A 112 0.76 6.73 9.39
CA GLU A 112 0.97 7.60 10.56
C GLU A 112 0.67 6.91 11.89
N SER A 113 -0.30 6.00 11.89
CA SER A 113 -0.77 5.32 13.10
C SER A 113 0.12 4.14 13.51
N TYR A 114 1.01 3.68 12.63
CA TYR A 114 1.82 2.49 12.86
C TYR A 114 3.31 2.75 12.57
N SER A 115 4.18 2.12 13.36
CA SER A 115 5.61 2.08 13.10
C SER A 115 5.94 1.11 11.96
N LYS A 116 5.11 0.06 11.78
CA LYS A 116 5.29 -0.96 10.77
C LYS A 116 3.95 -1.52 10.31
N ILE A 117 3.79 -1.69 9.00
CA ILE A 117 2.65 -2.35 8.38
C ILE A 117 3.16 -3.52 7.52
N VAL A 118 2.71 -4.73 7.82
CA VAL A 118 2.98 -5.93 7.02
C VAL A 118 1.75 -6.21 6.16
N MET A 119 1.88 -6.17 4.85
CA MET A 119 0.79 -6.41 3.91
C MET A 119 0.98 -7.76 3.21
N VAL A 120 -0.01 -8.62 3.32
CA VAL A 120 0.00 -9.98 2.78
C VAL A 120 -1.16 -10.18 1.81
N ASP A 121 -0.85 -10.52 0.57
CA ASP A 121 -1.85 -10.91 -0.42
C ASP A 121 -1.88 -12.44 -0.56
N LEU A 122 -2.88 -13.06 0.06
CA LEU A 122 -2.99 -14.52 0.11
C LEU A 122 -3.17 -15.17 -1.27
N ARG A 123 -3.55 -14.42 -2.30
CA ARG A 123 -3.70 -14.92 -3.67
C ARG A 123 -2.34 -15.20 -4.32
N TYR A 124 -1.30 -14.51 -3.88
CA TYR A 124 0.05 -14.57 -4.45
C TYR A 124 1.11 -15.14 -3.48
N VAL A 125 0.75 -15.38 -2.22
CA VAL A 125 1.68 -15.92 -1.23
C VAL A 125 2.01 -17.38 -1.57
N SER A 126 3.27 -17.64 -1.89
CA SER A 126 3.80 -19.00 -1.98
C SER A 126 4.38 -19.47 -0.64
N SER A 127 4.59 -20.79 -0.47
CA SER A 127 5.24 -21.36 0.72
C SER A 127 6.56 -20.67 1.08
N LYS A 128 7.33 -20.25 0.06
CA LYS A 128 8.58 -19.50 0.22
C LYS A 128 8.42 -18.18 0.98
N TYR A 129 7.27 -17.50 0.82
CA TYR A 129 7.00 -16.24 1.53
C TYR A 129 6.43 -16.50 2.92
N LEU A 130 5.69 -17.60 3.11
CA LEU A 130 5.18 -17.98 4.44
C LEU A 130 6.31 -18.29 5.41
N GLU A 131 7.38 -18.95 4.94
CA GLU A 131 8.59 -19.17 5.75
C GLU A 131 9.23 -17.84 6.18
N LYS A 132 9.23 -16.86 5.29
CA LYS A 132 9.75 -15.52 5.58
C LYS A 132 8.86 -14.70 6.53
N ILE A 133 7.55 -14.97 6.59
CA ILE A 133 6.65 -14.29 7.55
C ILE A 133 7.16 -14.48 8.99
N ASN A 134 7.77 -15.61 9.31
CA ASN A 134 8.38 -15.85 10.62
C ASN A 134 9.64 -14.98 10.87
N GLU A 135 10.31 -14.48 9.82
CA GLU A 135 11.42 -13.55 9.94
C GLU A 135 10.95 -12.12 10.26
N PHE A 136 9.66 -11.85 10.03
CA PHE A 136 9.07 -10.53 10.28
C PHE A 136 8.56 -10.39 11.68
N SER A 137 9.24 -10.87 12.70
CA SER A 137 8.87 -10.73 14.10
C SER A 137 7.71 -9.73 14.32
N VAL A 138 6.51 -10.15 13.93
CA VAL A 138 5.29 -9.41 14.22
C VAL A 138 5.08 -9.52 15.72
N LYS A 139 4.91 -8.39 16.38
CA LYS A 139 4.67 -8.40 17.83
C LYS A 139 3.38 -9.11 18.15
N GLU A 140 3.33 -9.81 19.29
CA GLU A 140 2.12 -10.53 19.74
C GLU A 140 0.89 -9.62 19.87
N ASN A 141 1.08 -8.32 20.07
CA ASN A 141 0.02 -7.32 20.20
C ASN A 141 -0.21 -6.51 18.92
N ALA A 142 0.24 -6.97 17.78
CA ALA A 142 -0.04 -6.31 16.50
C ALA A 142 -1.53 -6.31 16.19
N ASP A 143 -2.01 -5.20 15.64
CA ASP A 143 -3.36 -5.15 15.06
C ASP A 143 -3.43 -6.03 13.81
N VAL A 144 -4.56 -6.70 13.59
CA VAL A 144 -4.79 -7.52 12.40
C VAL A 144 -6.01 -7.01 11.64
N MET A 145 -5.87 -6.82 10.34
CA MET A 145 -6.92 -6.32 9.47
C MET A 145 -7.07 -7.20 8.22
N PHE A 146 -8.31 -7.48 7.83
CA PHE A 146 -8.65 -8.18 6.60
C PHE A 146 -9.43 -7.23 5.69
N ILE A 147 -8.92 -6.98 4.48
CA ILE A 147 -9.54 -6.09 3.49
C ILE A 147 -9.57 -6.79 2.15
N TYR A 148 -10.78 -7.12 1.70
CA TYR A 148 -11.03 -7.73 0.41
C TYR A 148 -12.25 -7.07 -0.25
N SER A 149 -12.16 -6.86 -1.57
CA SER A 149 -13.32 -6.49 -2.37
C SER A 149 -14.29 -7.67 -2.46
N THR A 150 -15.57 -7.40 -2.35
CA THR A 150 -16.66 -8.37 -2.54
C THR A 150 -17.13 -8.38 -3.99
#